data_95e64234ac662aaae556ee4c745b8403
#
_entry.id   95e64234ac662aaae556ee4c745b8403
#
_cell.length_a   1.000
_cell.length_b   1.000
_cell.length_c   1.000
_cell.angle_alpha   90.00
_cell.angle_beta   90.00
_cell.angle_gamma   90.00
#
_symmetry.space_group_name_H-M   'P 1'
#
loop_
_entity.id
_entity.type
_entity.pdbx_description
1 polymer ?
#
loop_
_entity_poly.entity_id
_entity_poly.type
_entity_poly.pdbx_seq_one_letter_code
_entity_poly.pdbx_strand_id
1 'polypeptide(L)'
;MEKLAKLGWQKLIGIAAAVDVVLGIVFGAIFKAVPAGIIVGVLAAAVTGVVVFALGGGEVAGHTKGDKYRKLFMNLPIGFAQAKIITDSLGNSTGYCIQEANERFGSYFNLDASDYQDKILGESKIEVLQDINAWFTAYNTSGTKEGDFMDVEITMEKLGKVFNTVMYKSEADYINMVVIDITDQKETENKLSAAIEDANAAYKTQAEFLANMSHEIRTPINGILGMLQLTLMADDLQADYRDNLLTAKGCADNLLRLINDILDISKLEAGKYNLKEEIFDVRSAIEETVAAQVPIATNKGLALDC
;
A
#
# COMPACT_ATOMS: atom_id res chain seq x y z
N MET A 1 -0.48 2.65 52.47
CA MET A 1 0.36 2.05 51.41
C MET A 1 -0.44 1.25 50.38
N GLU A 2 -1.47 0.53 50.75
CA GLU A 2 -2.30 -0.27 49.81
C GLU A 2 -3.13 0.56 48.78
N LYS A 3 -3.58 1.76 49.13
CA LYS A 3 -4.27 2.69 48.20
C LYS A 3 -3.35 3.29 47.15
N LEU A 4 -2.08 3.53 47.47
CA LEU A 4 -1.07 4.02 46.52
C LEU A 4 -0.63 2.94 45.52
N ALA A 5 -0.56 1.67 45.95
CA ALA A 5 -0.29 0.54 45.08
C ALA A 5 -1.41 0.29 44.08
N LYS A 6 -2.69 0.37 44.49
CA LYS A 6 -3.84 0.25 43.57
C LYS A 6 -3.92 1.34 42.52
N LEU A 7 -3.55 2.59 42.87
CA LEU A 7 -3.50 3.69 41.90
C LEU A 7 -2.40 3.52 40.85
N GLY A 8 -1.27 2.94 41.26
CA GLY A 8 -0.17 2.58 40.34
C GLY A 8 -0.55 1.50 39.33
N TRP A 9 -1.27 0.48 39.78
CA TRP A 9 -1.74 -0.61 38.91
C TRP A 9 -2.79 -0.19 37.91
N GLN A 10 -3.74 0.66 38.27
CA GLN A 10 -4.75 1.20 37.34
C GLN A 10 -4.11 2.07 36.25
N LYS A 11 -3.09 2.87 36.59
CA LYS A 11 -2.33 3.64 35.60
C LYS A 11 -1.51 2.73 34.69
N LEU A 12 -0.91 1.66 35.21
CA LEU A 12 -0.17 0.65 34.42
C LEU A 12 -1.08 -0.11 33.47
N ILE A 13 -2.31 -0.45 33.87
CA ILE A 13 -3.31 -1.10 33.01
C ILE A 13 -3.77 -0.16 31.89
N GLY A 14 -3.95 1.14 32.20
CA GLY A 14 -4.27 2.15 31.19
C GLY A 14 -3.16 2.32 30.15
N ILE A 15 -1.89 2.30 30.60
CA ILE A 15 -0.72 2.35 29.70
C ILE A 15 -0.62 1.09 28.85
N ALA A 16 -0.83 -0.09 29.42
CA ALA A 16 -0.82 -1.36 28.67
C ALA A 16 -1.94 -1.39 27.63
N ALA A 17 -3.15 -0.94 27.95
CA ALA A 17 -4.26 -0.87 27.00
C ALA A 17 -3.98 0.13 25.85
N ALA A 18 -3.36 1.28 26.15
CA ALA A 18 -2.96 2.24 25.12
C ALA A 18 -1.85 1.69 24.22
N VAL A 19 -0.88 0.95 24.77
CA VAL A 19 0.17 0.27 24.01
C VAL A 19 -0.41 -0.84 23.13
N ASP A 20 -1.40 -1.60 23.64
CA ASP A 20 -2.06 -2.66 22.85
C ASP A 20 -2.89 -2.09 21.69
N VAL A 21 -3.56 -0.95 21.86
CA VAL A 21 -4.25 -0.26 20.77
C VAL A 21 -3.27 0.27 19.73
N VAL A 22 -2.17 0.88 20.17
CA VAL A 22 -1.10 1.35 19.27
C VAL A 22 -0.43 0.19 18.55
N LEU A 23 -0.13 -0.92 19.25
CA LEU A 23 0.40 -2.14 18.61
C LEU A 23 -0.62 -2.75 17.63
N GLY A 24 -1.91 -2.75 17.95
CA GLY A 24 -2.96 -3.24 17.05
C GLY A 24 -3.06 -2.43 15.76
N ILE A 25 -2.96 -1.10 15.85
CA ILE A 25 -2.92 -0.20 14.69
C ILE A 25 -1.62 -0.42 13.89
N VAL A 26 -0.48 -0.55 14.57
CA VAL A 26 0.84 -0.81 13.98
C VAL A 26 0.85 -2.16 13.25
N PHE A 27 0.36 -3.24 13.88
CA PHE A 27 0.29 -4.56 13.25
C PHE A 27 -0.72 -4.61 12.10
N GLY A 28 -1.86 -3.94 12.22
CA GLY A 28 -2.86 -3.84 11.14
C GLY A 28 -2.33 -3.12 9.89
N ALA A 29 -1.46 -2.14 10.06
CA ALA A 29 -0.86 -1.37 8.98
C ALA A 29 0.36 -2.07 8.34
N ILE A 30 1.20 -2.77 9.12
CA ILE A 30 2.38 -3.51 8.63
C ILE A 30 2.00 -4.59 7.62
N PHE A 31 0.83 -5.20 7.76
CA PHE A 31 0.36 -6.24 6.84
C PHE A 31 -0.17 -5.72 5.50
N LYS A 32 -0.34 -4.40 5.31
CA LYS A 32 -0.90 -3.83 4.06
C LYS A 32 0.04 -2.99 3.20
N ALA A 33 1.14 -2.45 3.70
CA ALA A 33 2.15 -1.78 2.83
C ALA A 33 3.44 -1.43 3.58
N VAL A 34 4.59 -1.75 3.02
CA VAL A 34 5.93 -1.47 3.55
C VAL A 34 6.26 0.02 3.76
N PRO A 35 5.69 1.00 3.01
CA PRO A 35 5.91 2.43 3.29
C PRO A 35 5.19 2.95 4.55
N ALA A 36 4.07 2.34 4.95
CA ALA A 36 3.33 2.73 6.16
C ALA A 36 4.11 2.47 7.46
N GLY A 37 5.06 1.55 7.47
CA GLY A 37 5.84 1.21 8.66
C GLY A 37 6.68 2.35 9.23
N ILE A 38 7.16 3.29 8.40
CA ILE A 38 7.95 4.44 8.84
C ILE A 38 7.02 5.49 9.47
N ILE A 39 5.87 5.74 8.84
CA ILE A 39 4.86 6.70 9.34
C ILE A 39 4.30 6.21 10.68
N VAL A 40 4.00 4.93 10.78
CA VAL A 40 3.51 4.29 11.99
C VAL A 40 4.56 4.32 13.11
N GLY A 41 5.85 4.13 12.79
CA GLY A 41 6.92 4.24 13.78
C GLY A 41 7.05 5.65 14.34
N VAL A 42 6.91 6.68 13.51
CA VAL A 42 6.97 8.09 13.90
C VAL A 42 5.70 8.50 14.67
N LEU A 43 4.51 8.05 14.24
CA LEU A 43 3.25 8.25 14.96
C LEU A 43 3.25 7.54 16.32
N ALA A 44 3.71 6.30 16.40
CA ALA A 44 3.85 5.59 17.66
C ALA A 44 4.81 6.31 18.63
N ALA A 45 5.95 6.82 18.13
CA ALA A 45 6.87 7.60 18.93
C ALA A 45 6.27 8.94 19.39
N ALA A 46 5.50 9.61 18.52
CA ALA A 46 4.81 10.85 18.84
C ALA A 46 3.69 10.61 19.88
N VAL A 47 2.85 9.60 19.68
CA VAL A 47 1.78 9.23 20.61
C VAL A 47 2.35 8.77 21.95
N THR A 48 3.42 7.97 21.96
CA THR A 48 4.09 7.56 23.19
C THR A 48 4.70 8.76 23.91
N GLY A 49 5.29 9.72 23.18
CA GLY A 49 5.80 10.97 23.73
C GLY A 49 4.71 11.81 24.37
N VAL A 50 3.55 11.92 23.73
CA VAL A 50 2.39 12.68 24.24
C VAL A 50 1.73 11.98 25.42
N VAL A 51 1.58 10.67 25.41
CA VAL A 51 1.03 9.89 26.54
C VAL A 51 1.96 10.01 27.75
N VAL A 52 3.28 9.97 27.57
CA VAL A 52 4.24 10.17 28.66
C VAL A 52 4.19 11.60 29.18
N PHE A 53 3.96 12.61 28.32
CA PHE A 53 3.78 14.00 28.73
C PHE A 53 2.49 14.19 29.54
N ALA A 54 1.36 13.64 29.06
CA ALA A 54 0.08 13.72 29.77
C ALA A 54 0.09 12.99 31.13
N LEU A 55 0.83 11.89 31.26
CA LEU A 55 0.98 11.13 32.50
C LEU A 55 2.06 11.72 33.44
N GLY A 56 2.95 12.58 32.90
CA GLY A 56 4.02 13.27 33.67
C GLY A 56 3.57 14.50 34.43
N GLY A 57 2.30 14.95 34.31
CA GLY A 57 1.72 16.11 34.99
C GLY A 57 1.47 15.93 36.49
N GLY A 58 1.97 14.86 37.11
CA GLY A 58 2.01 14.70 38.55
C GLY A 58 3.30 15.30 39.12
N GLU A 59 3.19 16.33 39.95
CA GLU A 59 4.27 16.97 40.69
C GLU A 59 5.24 15.94 41.31
N VAL A 60 6.39 15.74 40.64
CA VAL A 60 7.58 15.16 41.24
C VAL A 60 8.72 16.15 41.01
N ALA A 61 9.17 16.72 42.10
CA ALA A 61 10.31 17.64 42.16
C ALA A 61 11.52 17.09 41.39
N GLY A 62 11.86 17.74 40.28
CA GLY A 62 13.02 17.42 39.48
C GLY A 62 12.97 18.05 38.08
N HIS A 63 13.50 19.23 37.92
CA HIS A 63 13.60 20.05 36.70
C HIS A 63 14.15 19.36 35.41
N THR A 64 14.46 18.07 35.47
CA THR A 64 15.23 17.41 34.40
C THR A 64 14.40 16.49 33.47
N LYS A 65 13.24 15.97 33.89
CA LYS A 65 12.45 15.07 33.04
C LYS A 65 11.54 15.80 32.05
N GLY A 66 10.83 16.82 32.48
CA GLY A 66 9.94 17.62 31.63
C GLY A 66 10.71 18.33 30.50
N ASP A 67 11.86 18.93 30.81
CA ASP A 67 12.70 19.59 29.82
C ASP A 67 13.29 18.64 28.77
N LYS A 68 13.59 17.40 29.14
CA LYS A 68 14.09 16.39 28.19
C LYS A 68 13.02 15.96 27.19
N TYR A 69 11.80 15.73 27.65
CA TYR A 69 10.68 15.36 26.78
C TYR A 69 10.25 16.53 25.90
N ARG A 70 10.23 17.74 26.42
CA ARG A 70 9.94 18.95 25.64
C ARG A 70 10.98 19.15 24.54
N LYS A 71 12.27 18.96 24.82
CA LYS A 71 13.34 19.03 23.80
C LYS A 71 13.19 17.95 22.73
N LEU A 72 12.86 16.71 23.09
CA LEU A 72 12.60 15.66 22.13
C LEU A 72 11.44 16.03 21.22
N PHE A 73 10.37 16.51 21.81
CA PHE A 73 9.14 16.87 21.12
C PHE A 73 9.33 18.04 20.14
N MET A 74 10.05 19.07 20.58
CA MET A 74 10.39 20.23 19.75
C MET A 74 11.31 19.90 18.58
N ASN A 75 12.07 18.80 18.64
CA ASN A 75 13.01 18.38 17.59
C ASN A 75 12.48 17.20 16.75
N LEU A 76 11.24 16.75 16.92
CA LEU A 76 10.67 15.72 16.07
C LEU A 76 10.57 16.19 14.62
N PRO A 77 10.76 15.29 13.62
CA PRO A 77 10.63 15.63 12.21
C PRO A 77 9.16 15.74 11.74
N ILE A 78 8.25 16.00 12.68
CA ILE A 78 6.81 16.16 12.46
C ILE A 78 6.35 17.52 13.01
N GLY A 79 5.35 18.13 12.36
CA GLY A 79 4.72 19.33 12.88
C GLY A 79 3.80 18.98 14.04
N PHE A 80 3.90 19.74 15.13
CA PHE A 80 3.00 19.62 16.26
C PHE A 80 2.47 21.00 16.67
N ALA A 81 1.18 21.03 16.99
CA ALA A 81 0.56 22.19 17.62
C ALA A 81 -0.47 21.73 18.66
N GLN A 82 -0.52 22.47 19.78
CA GLN A 82 -1.58 22.36 20.76
C GLN A 82 -2.39 23.66 20.74
N ALA A 83 -3.68 23.53 20.50
CA ALA A 83 -4.60 24.64 20.45
C ALA A 83 -5.58 24.57 21.62
N LYS A 84 -5.79 25.72 22.28
CA LYS A 84 -6.86 25.91 23.27
C LYS A 84 -8.14 26.29 22.57
N ILE A 85 -9.23 25.66 22.96
CA ILE A 85 -10.58 26.02 22.51
C ILE A 85 -11.01 27.29 23.26
N ILE A 86 -11.38 28.33 22.53
CA ILE A 86 -11.95 29.55 23.09
C ILE A 86 -13.47 29.40 23.08
N THR A 87 -14.09 29.55 24.25
CA THR A 87 -15.54 29.40 24.40
C THR A 87 -16.19 30.72 24.85
N ASP A 88 -17.45 30.93 24.45
CA ASP A 88 -18.29 31.99 24.98
C ASP A 88 -18.82 31.68 26.38
N SER A 89 -19.58 32.60 26.96
CA SER A 89 -20.21 32.42 28.25
C SER A 89 -21.27 31.29 28.31
N LEU A 90 -21.66 30.76 27.15
CA LEU A 90 -22.62 29.65 27.00
C LEU A 90 -21.88 28.30 26.74
N GLY A 91 -20.57 28.33 26.65
CA GLY A 91 -19.74 27.12 26.38
C GLY A 91 -19.60 26.75 24.91
N ASN A 92 -20.08 27.60 23.98
CA ASN A 92 -19.88 27.34 22.55
C ASN A 92 -18.48 27.75 22.12
N SER A 93 -17.83 26.95 21.27
CA SER A 93 -16.53 27.26 20.70
C SER A 93 -16.65 28.49 19.77
N THR A 94 -15.85 29.53 20.05
CA THR A 94 -15.77 30.75 19.25
C THR A 94 -14.48 30.85 18.45
N GLY A 95 -13.49 30.01 18.72
CA GLY A 95 -12.21 29.99 18.03
C GLY A 95 -11.18 29.09 18.69
N TYR A 96 -9.99 29.09 18.13
CA TYR A 96 -8.86 28.30 18.59
C TYR A 96 -7.63 29.18 18.70
N CYS A 97 -6.82 28.96 19.73
CA CYS A 97 -5.59 29.71 19.98
C CYS A 97 -4.45 28.71 20.18
N ILE A 98 -3.44 28.72 19.30
CA ILE A 98 -2.25 27.87 19.43
C ILE A 98 -1.42 28.35 20.59
N GLN A 99 -1.33 27.51 21.62
CA GLN A 99 -0.52 27.79 22.83
C GLN A 99 0.91 27.29 22.69
N GLU A 100 1.08 26.14 22.06
CA GLU A 100 2.37 25.50 21.88
C GLU A 100 2.46 24.87 20.48
N ALA A 101 3.59 25.08 19.81
CA ALA A 101 3.90 24.41 18.55
C ALA A 101 5.42 24.27 18.42
N ASN A 102 5.86 23.25 17.67
CA ASN A 102 7.27 23.08 17.38
C ASN A 102 7.67 23.84 16.10
N GLU A 103 8.98 24.02 15.90
CA GLU A 103 9.52 24.72 14.72
C GLU A 103 9.08 24.07 13.40
N ARG A 104 8.91 22.75 13.40
CA ARG A 104 8.51 22.02 12.21
C ARG A 104 7.09 22.35 11.77
N PHE A 105 6.18 22.60 12.71
CA PHE A 105 4.84 23.07 12.42
C PHE A 105 4.86 24.39 11.65
N GLY A 106 5.57 25.40 12.18
CA GLY A 106 5.73 26.69 11.49
C GLY A 106 6.34 26.51 10.09
N SER A 107 7.41 25.71 9.98
CA SER A 107 8.11 25.50 8.71
C SER A 107 7.24 24.80 7.64
N TYR A 108 6.34 23.92 8.02
CA TYR A 108 5.45 23.26 7.08
C TYR A 108 4.47 24.23 6.42
N PHE A 109 4.04 25.22 7.17
CA PHE A 109 3.04 26.19 6.73
C PHE A 109 3.63 27.55 6.34
N ASN A 110 4.97 27.67 6.32
CA ASN A 110 5.70 28.93 6.08
C ASN A 110 5.26 30.06 7.03
N LEU A 111 5.13 29.72 8.32
CA LEU A 111 4.70 30.61 9.39
C LEU A 111 5.80 30.79 10.44
N ASP A 112 5.96 32.00 10.93
CA ASP A 112 6.74 32.28 12.13
C ASP A 112 5.87 32.13 13.38
N ALA A 113 6.47 31.80 14.53
CA ALA A 113 5.73 31.65 15.79
C ALA A 113 4.90 32.90 16.16
N SER A 114 5.39 34.08 15.80
CA SER A 114 4.70 35.34 15.99
C SER A 114 3.41 35.49 15.18
N ASP A 115 3.20 34.67 14.14
CA ASP A 115 2.01 34.73 13.31
C ASP A 115 0.79 34.07 13.99
N TYR A 116 1.02 33.02 14.78
CA TYR A 116 -0.03 32.16 15.34
C TYR A 116 -0.03 32.01 16.86
N GLN A 117 1.13 32.16 17.52
CA GLN A 117 1.21 31.93 18.96
C GLN A 117 0.39 32.98 19.73
N ASP A 118 -0.43 32.49 20.66
CA ASP A 118 -1.32 33.30 21.52
C ASP A 118 -2.32 34.19 20.74
N LYS A 119 -2.58 33.85 19.47
CA LYS A 119 -3.59 34.55 18.64
C LYS A 119 -4.77 33.63 18.32
N ILE A 120 -5.95 34.23 18.18
CA ILE A 120 -7.15 33.53 17.72
C ILE A 120 -7.04 33.30 16.23
N LEU A 121 -6.97 32.04 15.80
CA LEU A 121 -6.74 31.65 14.40
C LEU A 121 -7.79 32.19 13.44
N GLY A 122 -9.05 32.19 13.84
CA GLY A 122 -10.16 32.67 13.02
C GLY A 122 -10.13 34.17 12.75
N GLU A 123 -9.41 34.96 13.53
CA GLU A 123 -9.24 36.41 13.35
C GLU A 123 -8.04 36.77 12.45
N SER A 124 -7.21 35.78 12.12
CA SER A 124 -6.04 35.99 11.29
C SER A 124 -6.40 36.33 9.85
N LYS A 125 -5.63 37.24 9.24
CA LYS A 125 -5.71 37.52 7.81
C LYS A 125 -4.86 36.56 6.95
N ILE A 126 -4.09 35.69 7.60
CA ILE A 126 -3.24 34.67 6.94
C ILE A 126 -4.14 33.49 6.58
N GLU A 127 -4.33 33.25 5.28
CA GLU A 127 -5.25 32.22 4.78
C GLU A 127 -4.94 30.82 5.31
N VAL A 128 -3.66 30.47 5.41
CA VAL A 128 -3.24 29.17 5.96
C VAL A 128 -3.72 28.97 7.42
N LEU A 129 -3.74 30.04 8.21
CA LEU A 129 -4.25 29.98 9.58
C LEU A 129 -5.78 29.84 9.61
N GLN A 130 -6.47 30.39 8.62
CA GLN A 130 -7.91 30.16 8.47
C GLN A 130 -8.21 28.70 8.10
N ASP A 131 -7.40 28.09 7.22
CA ASP A 131 -7.52 26.68 6.87
C ASP A 131 -7.28 25.80 8.12
N ILE A 132 -6.22 26.09 8.90
CA ILE A 132 -5.93 25.38 10.16
C ILE A 132 -7.08 25.57 11.17
N ASN A 133 -7.64 26.77 11.28
CA ASN A 133 -8.82 27.04 12.12
C ASN A 133 -10.04 26.19 11.69
N ALA A 134 -10.24 26.03 10.38
CA ALA A 134 -11.31 25.19 9.83
C ALA A 134 -11.10 23.71 10.19
N TRP A 135 -9.86 23.22 10.21
CA TRP A 135 -9.56 21.84 10.62
C TRP A 135 -9.85 21.60 12.10
N PHE A 136 -9.45 22.52 12.98
CA PHE A 136 -9.82 22.45 14.39
C PHE A 136 -11.34 22.50 14.59
N THR A 137 -12.02 23.33 13.80
CA THR A 137 -13.49 23.43 13.86
C THR A 137 -14.15 22.13 13.42
N ALA A 138 -13.71 21.55 12.30
CA ALA A 138 -14.22 20.28 11.79
C ALA A 138 -14.02 19.15 12.81
N TYR A 139 -12.84 19.07 13.44
CA TYR A 139 -12.56 18.11 14.48
C TYR A 139 -13.48 18.31 15.70
N ASN A 140 -13.60 19.54 16.20
CA ASN A 140 -14.38 19.84 17.40
C ASN A 140 -15.89 19.60 17.20
N THR A 141 -16.40 19.80 15.98
CA THR A 141 -17.82 19.60 15.62
C THR A 141 -18.14 18.17 15.20
N SER A 142 -17.14 17.32 14.95
CA SER A 142 -17.35 15.93 14.55
C SER A 142 -17.92 15.02 15.66
N GLY A 143 -18.08 15.54 16.89
CA GLY A 143 -18.59 14.78 18.03
C GLY A 143 -17.57 13.84 18.67
N THR A 144 -16.27 13.99 18.33
CA THR A 144 -15.17 13.22 18.93
C THR A 144 -15.08 13.47 20.43
N LYS A 145 -14.92 12.39 21.19
CA LYS A 145 -14.77 12.42 22.64
C LYS A 145 -13.28 12.55 23.01
N GLU A 146 -13.05 12.86 24.29
CA GLU A 146 -11.70 12.82 24.84
C GLU A 146 -11.07 11.43 24.62
N GLY A 147 -9.88 11.41 24.01
CA GLY A 147 -9.16 10.18 23.63
C GLY A 147 -9.46 9.65 22.23
N ASP A 148 -10.46 10.18 21.52
CA ASP A 148 -10.70 9.81 20.12
C ASP A 148 -9.72 10.54 19.19
N PHE A 149 -9.26 9.83 18.14
CA PHE A 149 -8.37 10.36 17.13
C PHE A 149 -9.12 10.59 15.82
N MET A 150 -8.81 11.69 15.14
CA MET A 150 -9.17 11.92 13.75
C MET A 150 -7.87 11.90 12.94
N ASP A 151 -7.78 11.00 11.96
CA ASP A 151 -6.67 10.87 11.02
C ASP A 151 -7.19 11.20 9.62
N VAL A 152 -6.61 12.22 8.98
CA VAL A 152 -7.07 12.72 7.69
C VAL A 152 -5.91 13.20 6.84
N GLU A 153 -5.95 12.86 5.54
CA GLU A 153 -5.04 13.43 4.54
C GLU A 153 -5.63 14.73 4.02
N ILE A 154 -4.83 15.79 4.05
CA ILE A 154 -5.24 17.12 3.63
C ILE A 154 -4.29 17.63 2.55
N THR A 155 -4.85 17.98 1.39
CA THR A 155 -4.10 18.64 0.32
C THR A 155 -4.23 20.15 0.46
N MET A 156 -3.09 20.82 0.63
CA MET A 156 -3.02 22.29 0.61
C MET A 156 -2.49 22.76 -0.74
N GLU A 157 -3.39 23.03 -1.67
CA GLU A 157 -3.04 23.48 -3.03
C GLU A 157 -2.15 24.72 -3.03
N LYS A 158 -2.42 25.66 -2.12
CA LYS A 158 -1.65 26.91 -1.97
C LYS A 158 -0.17 26.69 -1.65
N LEU A 159 0.15 25.61 -0.97
CA LEU A 159 1.52 25.24 -0.62
C LEU A 159 2.08 24.16 -1.56
N GLY A 160 1.24 23.56 -2.40
CA GLY A 160 1.60 22.41 -3.21
C GLY A 160 1.98 21.19 -2.36
N LYS A 161 1.38 21.05 -1.18
CA LYS A 161 1.73 20.03 -0.19
C LYS A 161 0.55 19.16 0.18
N VAL A 162 0.86 17.91 0.53
CA VAL A 162 -0.08 16.95 1.09
C VAL A 162 0.39 16.60 2.50
N PHE A 163 -0.53 16.76 3.46
CA PHE A 163 -0.27 16.48 4.85
C PHE A 163 -1.13 15.31 5.34
N ASN A 164 -0.53 14.40 6.09
CA ASN A 164 -1.29 13.54 6.99
C ASN A 164 -1.41 14.26 8.34
N THR A 165 -2.64 14.43 8.81
CA THR A 165 -2.94 15.22 10.00
C THR A 165 -3.73 14.38 10.99
N VAL A 166 -3.19 14.22 12.19
CA VAL A 166 -3.86 13.54 13.31
C VAL A 166 -4.22 14.56 14.37
N MET A 167 -5.50 14.60 14.74
CA MET A 167 -6.01 15.46 15.81
C MET A 167 -6.63 14.64 16.94
N TYR A 168 -6.45 15.08 18.17
CA TYR A 168 -7.04 14.46 19.34
C TYR A 168 -7.20 15.46 20.51
N LYS A 169 -8.21 15.24 21.36
CA LYS A 169 -8.39 15.99 22.59
C LYS A 169 -7.57 15.33 23.71
N SER A 170 -6.63 16.07 24.29
CA SER A 170 -5.90 15.63 25.49
C SER A 170 -6.64 15.98 26.77
N GLU A 171 -7.39 17.08 26.76
CA GLU A 171 -8.22 17.64 27.84
C GLU A 171 -9.44 18.31 27.21
N ALA A 172 -10.45 18.62 28.02
CA ALA A 172 -11.71 19.20 27.52
C ALA A 172 -11.52 20.44 26.63
N ASP A 173 -10.54 21.29 26.99
CA ASP A 173 -10.31 22.58 26.33
C ASP A 173 -9.11 22.58 25.37
N TYR A 174 -8.44 21.44 25.17
CA TYR A 174 -7.22 21.39 24.34
C TYR A 174 -7.33 20.34 23.24
N ILE A 175 -7.01 20.77 22.02
CA ILE A 175 -6.86 19.91 20.85
C ILE A 175 -5.39 19.89 20.44
N ASN A 176 -4.84 18.71 20.32
CA ASN A 176 -3.50 18.50 19.77
C ASN A 176 -3.61 18.13 18.30
N MET A 177 -2.70 18.65 17.50
CA MET A 177 -2.56 18.39 16.08
C MET A 177 -1.14 17.92 15.79
N VAL A 178 -1.04 16.78 15.14
CA VAL A 178 0.22 16.26 14.59
C VAL A 178 0.11 16.30 13.07
N VAL A 179 1.09 16.88 12.42
CA VAL A 179 1.12 17.06 10.96
C VAL A 179 2.37 16.43 10.40
N ILE A 180 2.23 15.62 9.38
CA ILE A 180 3.32 14.98 8.65
C ILE A 180 3.22 15.38 7.18
N ASP A 181 4.30 15.94 6.63
CA ASP A 181 4.38 16.24 5.20
C ASP A 181 4.61 14.90 4.45
N ILE A 182 3.63 14.49 3.67
CA ILE A 182 3.66 13.25 2.88
C ILE A 182 3.71 13.54 1.38
N THR A 183 4.11 14.75 0.98
CA THR A 183 4.13 15.19 -0.42
C THR A 183 4.99 14.29 -1.29
N ASP A 184 6.25 14.08 -0.89
CA ASP A 184 7.19 13.23 -1.63
C ASP A 184 6.72 11.77 -1.71
N GLN A 185 6.07 11.29 -0.64
CA GLN A 185 5.49 9.94 -0.63
C GLN A 185 4.34 9.83 -1.64
N LYS A 186 3.42 10.79 -1.65
CA LYS A 186 2.30 10.81 -2.60
C LYS A 186 2.76 10.99 -4.05
N GLU A 187 3.76 11.82 -4.29
CA GLU A 187 4.37 11.93 -5.61
C GLU A 187 4.97 10.61 -6.08
N THR A 188 5.70 9.92 -5.19
CA THR A 188 6.31 8.62 -5.51
C THR A 188 5.25 7.55 -5.76
N GLU A 189 4.20 7.51 -4.94
CA GLU A 189 3.07 6.60 -5.08
C GLU A 189 2.35 6.82 -6.43
N ASN A 190 2.10 8.07 -6.80
CA ASN A 190 1.49 8.42 -8.07
C ASN A 190 2.37 8.03 -9.28
N LYS A 191 3.68 8.30 -9.21
CA LYS A 191 4.64 7.90 -10.26
C LYS A 191 4.70 6.38 -10.41
N LEU A 192 4.69 5.64 -9.30
CA LEU A 192 4.68 4.19 -9.30
C LEU A 192 3.38 3.65 -9.90
N SER A 193 2.24 4.20 -9.49
CA SER A 193 0.93 3.82 -10.03
C SER A 193 0.85 4.03 -11.54
N ALA A 194 1.30 5.19 -12.04
CA ALA A 194 1.36 5.48 -13.47
C ALA A 194 2.28 4.51 -14.23
N ALA A 195 3.47 4.21 -13.68
CA ALA A 195 4.40 3.26 -14.29
C ALA A 195 3.83 1.83 -14.36
N ILE A 196 3.08 1.40 -13.33
CA ILE A 196 2.39 0.11 -13.33
C ILE A 196 1.30 0.07 -14.39
N GLU A 197 0.53 1.15 -14.54
CA GLU A 197 -0.54 1.25 -15.55
C GLU A 197 0.04 1.20 -16.97
N ASP A 198 1.12 1.95 -17.25
CA ASP A 198 1.83 1.92 -18.52
C ASP A 198 2.39 0.53 -18.83
N ALA A 199 3.04 -0.12 -17.85
CA ALA A 199 3.55 -1.48 -18.01
C ALA A 199 2.43 -2.48 -18.34
N ASN A 200 1.31 -2.41 -17.64
CA ASN A 200 0.16 -3.28 -17.87
C ASN A 200 -0.45 -3.06 -19.26
N ALA A 201 -0.55 -1.82 -19.73
CA ALA A 201 -0.99 -1.49 -21.07
C ALA A 201 -0.05 -2.08 -22.16
N ALA A 202 1.26 -1.96 -21.95
CA ALA A 202 2.26 -2.55 -22.85
C ALA A 202 2.17 -4.08 -22.91
N TYR A 203 2.05 -4.75 -21.77
CA TYR A 203 1.85 -6.20 -21.68
C TYR A 203 0.57 -6.67 -22.39
N LYS A 204 -0.53 -5.93 -22.23
CA LYS A 204 -1.77 -6.25 -22.93
C LYS A 204 -1.62 -6.19 -24.44
N THR A 205 -0.99 -5.12 -24.94
CA THR A 205 -0.73 -4.93 -26.37
C THR A 205 0.16 -6.04 -26.92
N GLN A 206 1.22 -6.41 -26.18
CA GLN A 206 2.12 -7.50 -26.57
C GLN A 206 1.40 -8.85 -26.63
N ALA A 207 0.53 -9.16 -25.67
CA ALA A 207 -0.25 -10.40 -25.65
C ALA A 207 -1.23 -10.47 -26.83
N GLU A 208 -1.89 -9.36 -27.19
CA GLU A 208 -2.78 -9.27 -28.34
C GLU A 208 -2.00 -9.43 -29.66
N PHE A 209 -0.83 -8.80 -29.78
CA PHE A 209 0.05 -8.95 -30.94
C PHE A 209 0.44 -10.42 -31.13
N LEU A 210 0.93 -11.08 -30.08
CA LEU A 210 1.36 -12.48 -30.14
C LEU A 210 0.18 -13.42 -30.47
N ALA A 211 -1.01 -13.16 -29.94
CA ALA A 211 -2.18 -13.94 -30.26
C ALA A 211 -2.53 -13.86 -31.76
N ASN A 212 -2.52 -12.66 -32.33
CA ASN A 212 -2.78 -12.41 -33.74
C ASN A 212 -1.69 -13.06 -34.63
N MET A 213 -0.41 -12.85 -34.29
CA MET A 213 0.69 -13.44 -35.02
C MET A 213 0.65 -14.98 -35.05
N SER A 214 0.22 -15.60 -33.93
CA SER A 214 0.06 -17.04 -33.92
C SER A 214 -0.98 -17.55 -34.93
N HIS A 215 -2.11 -16.87 -35.02
CA HIS A 215 -3.13 -17.24 -36.01
C HIS A 215 -2.60 -17.07 -37.43
N GLU A 216 -1.89 -15.97 -37.70
CA GLU A 216 -1.31 -15.70 -39.05
C GLU A 216 -0.17 -16.67 -39.42
N ILE A 217 0.59 -17.16 -38.44
CA ILE A 217 1.66 -18.15 -38.70
C ILE A 217 1.09 -19.57 -38.77
N ARG A 218 0.08 -19.90 -37.96
CA ARG A 218 -0.52 -21.24 -37.95
C ARG A 218 -1.16 -21.60 -39.29
N THR A 219 -1.79 -20.66 -39.97
CA THR A 219 -2.49 -20.89 -41.23
C THR A 219 -1.55 -21.36 -42.35
N PRO A 220 -0.45 -20.67 -42.70
CA PRO A 220 0.48 -21.14 -43.72
C PRO A 220 1.20 -22.44 -43.33
N ILE A 221 1.53 -22.62 -42.04
CA ILE A 221 2.20 -23.85 -41.58
C ILE A 221 1.26 -25.06 -41.72
N ASN A 222 -0.02 -24.92 -41.37
CA ASN A 222 -1.01 -25.98 -41.59
C ASN A 222 -1.18 -26.28 -43.08
N GLY A 223 -1.09 -25.28 -43.95
CA GLY A 223 -1.06 -25.47 -45.39
C GLY A 223 0.14 -26.30 -45.83
N ILE A 224 1.36 -25.97 -45.32
CA ILE A 224 2.59 -26.72 -45.60
C ILE A 224 2.46 -28.18 -45.12
N LEU A 225 1.98 -28.36 -43.88
CA LEU A 225 1.75 -29.70 -43.31
C LEU A 225 0.78 -30.52 -44.15
N GLY A 226 -0.30 -29.90 -44.59
CA GLY A 226 -1.31 -30.57 -45.46
C GLY A 226 -0.69 -31.03 -46.79
N MET A 227 0.12 -30.19 -47.44
CA MET A 227 0.85 -30.56 -48.67
C MET A 227 1.87 -31.68 -48.45
N LEU A 228 2.64 -31.60 -47.34
CA LEU A 228 3.59 -32.65 -46.95
C LEU A 228 2.87 -33.98 -46.70
N GLN A 229 1.73 -33.99 -46.04
CA GLN A 229 0.91 -35.19 -45.79
C GLN A 229 0.38 -35.78 -47.07
N LEU A 230 -0.18 -34.97 -47.98
CA LEU A 230 -0.67 -35.43 -49.27
C LEU A 230 0.43 -36.07 -50.11
N THR A 231 1.64 -35.44 -50.14
CA THR A 231 2.78 -35.97 -50.88
C THR A 231 3.30 -37.29 -50.27
N LEU A 232 3.29 -37.42 -48.93
CA LEU A 232 3.71 -38.64 -48.22
C LEU A 232 2.74 -39.83 -48.44
N MET A 233 1.50 -39.59 -48.92
CA MET A 233 0.51 -40.62 -49.27
C MET A 233 0.77 -41.25 -50.64
N ALA A 234 1.68 -40.70 -51.45
CA ALA A 234 1.98 -41.29 -52.74
C ALA A 234 2.75 -42.61 -52.59
N ASP A 235 2.28 -43.66 -53.22
CA ASP A 235 2.87 -45.02 -53.15
C ASP A 235 4.20 -45.16 -53.87
N ASP A 236 4.44 -44.35 -54.89
CA ASP A 236 5.63 -44.37 -55.76
C ASP A 236 6.75 -43.45 -55.26
N LEU A 237 6.67 -42.91 -54.07
CA LEU A 237 7.68 -41.98 -53.52
C LEU A 237 8.94 -42.73 -53.13
N GLN A 238 10.08 -42.32 -53.74
CA GLN A 238 11.39 -42.89 -53.41
C GLN A 238 11.75 -42.65 -51.92
N ALA A 239 12.47 -43.61 -51.33
CA ALA A 239 12.78 -43.60 -49.91
C ALA A 239 13.48 -42.30 -49.43
N ASP A 240 14.47 -41.83 -50.17
CA ASP A 240 15.21 -40.60 -49.86
C ASP A 240 14.32 -39.35 -49.81
N TYR A 241 13.34 -39.25 -50.73
CA TYR A 241 12.38 -38.14 -50.74
C TYR A 241 11.38 -38.26 -49.58
N ARG A 242 10.96 -39.50 -49.26
CA ARG A 242 10.08 -39.75 -48.09
C ARG A 242 10.73 -39.31 -46.81
N ASP A 243 11.99 -39.63 -46.57
CA ASP A 243 12.74 -39.25 -45.39
C ASP A 243 12.91 -37.73 -45.26
N ASN A 244 13.19 -37.05 -46.38
CA ASN A 244 13.25 -35.60 -46.42
C ASN A 244 11.91 -34.94 -46.09
N LEU A 245 10.81 -35.45 -46.59
CA LEU A 245 9.47 -34.95 -46.33
C LEU A 245 9.03 -35.21 -44.87
N LEU A 246 9.39 -36.37 -44.30
CA LEU A 246 9.16 -36.65 -42.89
C LEU A 246 9.95 -35.70 -41.98
N THR A 247 11.20 -35.40 -42.36
CA THR A 247 12.02 -34.41 -41.63
C THR A 247 11.39 -33.02 -41.71
N ALA A 248 10.96 -32.59 -42.90
CA ALA A 248 10.28 -31.29 -43.07
C ALA A 248 8.99 -31.19 -42.28
N LYS A 249 8.20 -32.29 -42.26
CA LYS A 249 6.98 -32.38 -41.43
C LYS A 249 7.30 -32.23 -39.95
N GLY A 250 8.33 -32.94 -39.44
CA GLY A 250 8.78 -32.82 -38.05
C GLY A 250 9.24 -31.41 -37.68
N CYS A 251 9.91 -30.69 -38.60
CA CYS A 251 10.26 -29.28 -38.38
C CYS A 251 9.02 -28.36 -38.27
N ALA A 252 8.02 -28.56 -39.13
CA ALA A 252 6.79 -27.77 -39.10
C ALA A 252 5.95 -28.03 -37.83
N ASP A 253 5.84 -29.30 -37.43
CA ASP A 253 5.14 -29.70 -36.16
C ASP A 253 5.85 -29.07 -34.93
N ASN A 254 7.20 -29.10 -34.94
CA ASN A 254 7.96 -28.45 -33.86
C ASN A 254 7.74 -26.94 -33.81
N LEU A 255 7.70 -26.26 -34.97
CA LEU A 255 7.47 -24.83 -35.04
C LEU A 255 6.08 -24.45 -34.50
N LEU A 256 5.04 -25.21 -34.85
CA LEU A 256 3.69 -25.01 -34.28
C LEU A 256 3.68 -25.16 -32.78
N ARG A 257 4.39 -26.15 -32.22
CA ARG A 257 4.50 -26.34 -30.80
C ARG A 257 5.15 -25.14 -30.12
N LEU A 258 6.29 -24.66 -30.62
CA LEU A 258 6.99 -23.49 -30.08
C LEU A 258 6.10 -22.23 -30.07
N ILE A 259 5.33 -22.01 -31.15
CA ILE A 259 4.40 -20.88 -31.22
C ILE A 259 3.32 -20.99 -30.15
N ASN A 260 2.75 -22.19 -29.95
CA ASN A 260 1.75 -22.42 -28.91
C ASN A 260 2.36 -22.21 -27.51
N ASP A 261 3.58 -22.70 -27.24
CA ASP A 261 4.28 -22.53 -25.98
C ASP A 261 4.49 -21.03 -25.66
N ILE A 262 4.91 -20.21 -26.66
CA ILE A 262 5.08 -18.76 -26.51
C ILE A 262 3.75 -18.07 -26.20
N LEU A 263 2.67 -18.49 -26.83
CA LEU A 263 1.32 -17.96 -26.57
C LEU A 263 0.84 -18.27 -25.16
N ASP A 264 1.06 -19.49 -24.72
CA ASP A 264 0.60 -19.92 -23.39
C ASP A 264 1.37 -19.15 -22.29
N ILE A 265 2.69 -18.93 -22.48
CA ILE A 265 3.47 -18.06 -21.59
C ILE A 265 2.91 -16.64 -21.59
N SER A 266 2.63 -16.08 -22.77
CA SER A 266 2.10 -14.72 -22.89
C SER A 266 0.72 -14.55 -22.25
N LYS A 267 -0.13 -15.57 -22.31
CA LYS A 267 -1.44 -15.59 -21.62
C LYS A 267 -1.26 -15.65 -20.11
N LEU A 268 -0.30 -16.45 -19.62
CA LEU A 268 0.03 -16.55 -18.21
C LEU A 268 0.51 -15.21 -17.66
N GLU A 269 1.46 -14.56 -18.35
CA GLU A 269 2.01 -13.25 -17.97
C GLU A 269 0.94 -12.15 -17.99
N ALA A 270 0.01 -12.21 -18.96
CA ALA A 270 -1.10 -11.27 -19.04
C ALA A 270 -2.23 -11.53 -18.02
N GLY A 271 -2.10 -12.54 -17.15
CA GLY A 271 -3.14 -12.92 -16.19
C GLY A 271 -4.44 -13.42 -16.83
N LYS A 272 -4.41 -13.76 -18.13
CA LYS A 272 -5.58 -14.23 -18.90
C LYS A 272 -5.80 -15.74 -18.82
N TYR A 273 -5.03 -16.44 -17.99
CA TYR A 273 -5.20 -17.88 -17.79
C TYR A 273 -6.34 -18.14 -16.79
N ASN A 274 -7.49 -18.53 -17.30
CA ASN A 274 -8.63 -18.89 -16.46
C ASN A 274 -8.46 -20.35 -16.00
N LEU A 275 -8.17 -20.54 -14.73
CA LEU A 275 -8.27 -21.86 -14.10
C LEU A 275 -9.75 -22.21 -13.94
N LYS A 276 -10.13 -23.38 -14.44
CA LYS A 276 -11.45 -23.93 -14.24
C LYS A 276 -11.41 -24.85 -13.04
N GLU A 277 -12.14 -24.49 -12.00
CA GLU A 277 -12.29 -25.34 -10.82
C GLU A 277 -13.36 -26.38 -11.10
N GLU A 278 -12.95 -27.64 -11.23
CA GLU A 278 -13.88 -28.78 -11.40
C GLU A 278 -13.35 -30.00 -10.63
N ILE A 279 -14.30 -30.80 -10.18
CA ILE A 279 -14.00 -32.06 -9.49
C ILE A 279 -13.60 -33.08 -10.57
N PHE A 280 -12.41 -33.67 -10.45
CA PHE A 280 -11.91 -34.69 -11.34
C PHE A 280 -11.24 -35.84 -10.56
N ASP A 281 -11.20 -37.03 -11.18
CA ASP A 281 -10.48 -38.19 -10.62
C ASP A 281 -8.98 -38.05 -10.94
N VAL A 282 -8.17 -37.85 -9.91
CA VAL A 282 -6.71 -37.70 -10.02
C VAL A 282 -6.05 -38.95 -10.64
N ARG A 283 -6.57 -40.16 -10.32
CA ARG A 283 -6.03 -41.41 -10.87
C ARG A 283 -6.25 -41.47 -12.39
N SER A 284 -7.47 -41.24 -12.84
CA SER A 284 -7.79 -41.23 -14.26
C SER A 284 -6.99 -40.19 -15.02
N ALA A 285 -6.82 -38.99 -14.49
CA ALA A 285 -6.03 -37.93 -15.10
C ALA A 285 -4.54 -38.32 -15.26
N ILE A 286 -3.96 -39.00 -14.27
CA ILE A 286 -2.59 -39.50 -14.35
C ILE A 286 -2.48 -40.63 -15.38
N GLU A 287 -3.37 -41.62 -15.33
CA GLU A 287 -3.38 -42.77 -16.25
C GLU A 287 -3.55 -42.33 -17.71
N GLU A 288 -4.43 -41.37 -17.98
CA GLU A 288 -4.61 -40.80 -19.32
C GLU A 288 -3.34 -40.05 -19.80
N THR A 289 -2.72 -39.28 -18.89
CA THR A 289 -1.49 -38.52 -19.23
C THR A 289 -0.33 -39.49 -19.53
N VAL A 290 -0.17 -40.52 -18.75
CA VAL A 290 0.87 -41.55 -18.97
C VAL A 290 0.59 -42.35 -20.25
N ALA A 291 -0.68 -42.78 -20.49
CA ALA A 291 -1.07 -43.47 -21.70
C ALA A 291 -0.76 -42.68 -23.00
N ALA A 292 -0.93 -41.35 -22.97
CA ALA A 292 -0.56 -40.47 -24.07
C ALA A 292 0.95 -40.44 -24.34
N GLN A 293 1.80 -40.72 -23.37
CA GLN A 293 3.27 -40.73 -23.50
C GLN A 293 3.84 -42.12 -23.87
N VAL A 294 3.09 -43.20 -23.67
CA VAL A 294 3.53 -44.56 -23.97
C VAL A 294 4.06 -44.73 -25.42
N PRO A 295 3.32 -44.25 -26.46
CA PRO A 295 3.83 -44.40 -27.84
C PRO A 295 5.19 -43.71 -28.08
N ILE A 296 5.38 -42.54 -27.44
CA ILE A 296 6.62 -41.77 -27.54
C ILE A 296 7.78 -42.51 -26.84
N ALA A 297 7.52 -43.03 -25.66
CA ALA A 297 8.48 -43.82 -24.89
C ALA A 297 8.88 -45.09 -25.66
N THR A 298 7.89 -45.83 -26.18
CA THR A 298 8.12 -47.06 -26.97
C THR A 298 8.98 -46.80 -28.18
N ASN A 299 8.70 -45.74 -28.94
CA ASN A 299 9.51 -45.36 -30.11
C ASN A 299 10.99 -45.01 -29.78
N LYS A 300 11.23 -44.61 -28.53
CA LYS A 300 12.59 -44.35 -28.02
C LYS A 300 13.22 -45.56 -27.32
N GLY A 301 12.54 -46.71 -27.29
CA GLY A 301 12.99 -47.91 -26.60
C GLY A 301 12.97 -47.80 -25.09
N LEU A 302 12.14 -46.91 -24.53
CA LEU A 302 11.98 -46.68 -23.08
C LEU A 302 10.73 -47.37 -22.56
N ALA A 303 10.81 -48.00 -21.38
CA ALA A 303 9.66 -48.46 -20.65
C ALA A 303 9.09 -47.28 -19.83
N LEU A 304 7.78 -47.07 -19.91
CA LEU A 304 7.06 -46.10 -19.08
C LEU A 304 6.10 -46.89 -18.21
N ASP A 305 6.31 -46.83 -16.90
CA ASP A 305 5.50 -47.47 -15.89
C ASP A 305 4.85 -46.43 -14.97
N CYS A 306 3.63 -46.70 -14.51
CA CYS A 306 2.82 -45.77 -13.69
C CYS A 306 2.40 -46.46 -12.38
#